data_c7ce349a8aca486817244a6a127f91b0
#
_entry.id   c7ce349a8aca486817244a6a127f91b0
#
_cell.length_a   1.000
_cell.length_b   1.000
_cell.length_c   1.000
_cell.angle_alpha   90.00
_cell.angle_beta   90.00
_cell.angle_gamma   90.00
#
_symmetry.space_group_name_H-M   'P 1'
#
loop_
_entity.id
_entity.type
_entity.pdbx_description
1 polymer ?
#
loop_
_entity_poly.entity_id
_entity_poly.type
_entity_poly.pdbx_seq_one_letter_code
_entity_poly.pdbx_strand_id
1 'polypeptide(L)'
;AAFATLMIPFDLLGGIVLPRRFARKTPRLPRLILSWLRAVLIQSACLTASLWIVLQAGQTIGIAGAIAAVLMIQIGLVATQKWLAILTGGISLESNVADIDAAGPRIATAHHMDSGFTGSIVGLPGAEEVVVPQSWQSRMTPEELDTQLVRRIGAIRTGSRTRGLLLALLVNTGTFGICAVLPNAGVTTVPQLATAALYFTFASFLWLLLLPRISREGVFEADRFAFDNGHSVRQIEATANQIESLHDDEPQRSRRLESIFHPVPCVRRRVAELSLRTRSIHGCWNAARMTLFLSWACGGFLSRAVHCNIGRPELWVILPTD
;
A
#
# COMPACT_ATOMS: atom_id res chain seq x y z
N ALA A 1 5.18 19.21 -12.03
CA ALA A 1 4.23 20.33 -11.93
C ALA A 1 2.91 20.02 -12.64
N ALA A 2 2.88 19.82 -13.98
CA ALA A 2 1.64 19.63 -14.77
C ALA A 2 0.72 18.52 -14.21
N PHE A 3 1.26 17.33 -13.91
CA PHE A 3 0.49 16.24 -13.32
C PHE A 3 -0.14 16.62 -11.96
N ALA A 4 0.62 17.30 -11.08
CA ALA A 4 0.10 17.74 -9.80
C ALA A 4 -1.04 18.74 -9.95
N THR A 5 -0.92 19.67 -10.91
CA THR A 5 -1.98 20.64 -11.24
C THR A 5 -3.24 19.94 -11.77
N LEU A 6 -3.08 18.94 -12.65
CA LEU A 6 -4.20 18.16 -13.18
C LEU A 6 -4.93 17.38 -12.06
N MET A 7 -4.22 16.96 -11.02
CA MET A 7 -4.81 16.22 -9.91
C MET A 7 -5.55 17.10 -8.89
N ILE A 8 -5.37 18.43 -8.89
CA ILE A 8 -6.03 19.33 -7.92
C ILE A 8 -7.54 19.15 -7.85
N PRO A 9 -8.31 19.13 -8.96
CA PRO A 9 -9.76 18.95 -8.89
C PRO A 9 -10.16 17.62 -8.24
N PHE A 10 -9.44 16.54 -8.54
CA PHE A 10 -9.68 15.22 -7.98
C PHE A 10 -9.32 15.16 -6.49
N ASP A 11 -8.21 15.78 -6.10
CA ASP A 11 -7.79 15.87 -4.70
C ASP A 11 -8.75 16.72 -3.87
N LEU A 12 -9.31 17.80 -4.42
CA LEU A 12 -10.36 18.59 -3.77
C LEU A 12 -11.65 17.79 -3.61
N LEU A 13 -12.04 17.05 -4.67
CA LEU A 13 -13.21 16.19 -4.63
C LEU A 13 -13.07 15.12 -3.56
N GLY A 14 -11.99 14.34 -3.57
CA GLY A 14 -11.74 13.24 -2.64
C GLY A 14 -11.39 13.67 -1.22
N GLY A 15 -10.67 14.80 -1.04
CA GLY A 15 -10.21 15.27 0.27
C GLY A 15 -11.20 16.18 1.01
N ILE A 16 -12.11 16.85 0.30
CA ILE A 16 -13.03 17.83 0.91
C ILE A 16 -14.49 17.52 0.61
N VAL A 17 -14.83 17.42 -0.69
CA VAL A 17 -16.24 17.40 -1.12
C VAL A 17 -16.92 16.10 -0.69
N LEU A 18 -16.33 14.96 -1.05
CA LEU A 18 -16.90 13.66 -0.72
C LEU A 18 -16.95 13.40 0.78
N PRO A 19 -15.87 13.60 1.58
CA PRO A 19 -15.93 13.40 3.02
C PRO A 19 -17.00 14.25 3.69
N ARG A 20 -17.16 15.52 3.28
CA ARG A 20 -18.20 16.40 3.84
C ARG A 20 -19.61 15.92 3.48
N ARG A 21 -19.80 15.43 2.25
CA ARG A 21 -21.11 14.91 1.80
C ARG A 21 -21.53 13.66 2.58
N PHE A 22 -20.58 12.86 3.03
CA PHE A 22 -20.80 11.65 3.83
C PHE A 22 -20.58 11.88 5.35
N ALA A 23 -20.75 13.12 5.82
CA ALA A 23 -20.65 13.52 7.22
C ALA A 23 -19.33 13.11 7.93
N ARG A 24 -18.27 12.87 7.18
CA ARG A 24 -16.94 12.59 7.74
C ARG A 24 -16.28 13.87 8.25
N LYS A 25 -15.52 13.73 9.32
CA LYS A 25 -14.69 14.84 9.84
C LYS A 25 -13.60 15.17 8.83
N THR A 26 -13.60 16.39 8.31
CA THR A 26 -12.54 16.91 7.44
C THR A 26 -11.60 17.81 8.24
N PRO A 27 -10.29 17.78 7.97
CA PRO A 27 -9.37 18.72 8.57
C PRO A 27 -9.72 20.18 8.18
N ARG A 28 -9.27 21.14 8.98
CA ARG A 28 -9.39 22.56 8.63
C ARG A 28 -8.66 22.83 7.32
N LEU A 29 -9.24 23.65 6.44
CA LEU A 29 -8.70 23.92 5.11
C LEU A 29 -7.21 24.30 5.07
N PRO A 30 -6.68 25.19 5.93
CA PRO A 30 -5.25 25.52 5.92
C PRO A 30 -4.36 24.31 6.21
N ARG A 31 -4.77 23.45 7.16
CA ARG A 31 -4.03 22.23 7.51
C ARG A 31 -4.06 21.21 6.37
N LEU A 32 -5.20 21.07 5.68
CA LEU A 32 -5.33 20.21 4.51
C LEU A 32 -4.41 20.68 3.38
N ILE A 33 -4.42 22.00 3.07
CA ILE A 33 -3.56 22.57 2.01
C ILE A 33 -2.08 22.36 2.35
N LEU A 34 -1.68 22.58 3.60
CA LEU A 34 -0.29 22.41 4.00
C LEU A 34 0.17 20.95 3.90
N SER A 35 -0.65 19.98 4.38
CA SER A 35 -0.32 18.57 4.28
C SER A 35 -0.30 18.09 2.81
N TRP A 36 -1.25 18.54 2.00
CA TRP A 36 -1.30 18.29 0.57
C TRP A 36 -0.05 18.82 -0.15
N LEU A 37 0.31 20.10 0.10
CA LEU A 37 1.47 20.72 -0.53
C LEU A 37 2.76 19.98 -0.16
N ARG A 38 2.93 19.67 1.13
CA ARG A 38 4.07 18.92 1.65
C ARG A 38 4.18 17.53 0.96
N ALA A 39 3.09 16.79 0.92
CA ALA A 39 3.07 15.46 0.30
C ALA A 39 3.39 15.53 -1.20
N VAL A 40 2.79 16.48 -1.92
CA VAL A 40 3.03 16.68 -3.35
C VAL A 40 4.48 17.07 -3.65
N LEU A 41 5.08 17.94 -2.84
CA LEU A 41 6.49 18.34 -3.01
C LEU A 41 7.42 17.15 -2.80
N ILE A 42 7.21 16.36 -1.74
CA ILE A 42 8.05 15.20 -1.44
C ILE A 42 7.89 14.13 -2.51
N GLN A 43 6.66 13.81 -2.93
CA GLN A 43 6.41 12.87 -4.02
C GLN A 43 7.07 13.32 -5.32
N SER A 44 6.95 14.61 -5.66
CA SER A 44 7.57 15.16 -6.88
C SER A 44 9.10 15.11 -6.81
N ALA A 45 9.69 15.39 -5.66
CA ALA A 45 11.12 15.27 -5.44
C ALA A 45 11.60 13.82 -5.58
N CYS A 46 10.91 12.86 -4.92
CA CYS A 46 11.22 11.44 -5.03
C CYS A 46 11.12 10.95 -6.48
N LEU A 47 10.05 11.31 -7.20
CA LEU A 47 9.86 10.92 -8.59
C LEU A 47 10.97 11.49 -9.49
N THR A 48 11.26 12.79 -9.35
CA THR A 48 12.29 13.46 -10.15
C THR A 48 13.67 12.85 -9.87
N ALA A 49 14.02 12.63 -8.62
CA ALA A 49 15.26 11.97 -8.25
C ALA A 49 15.36 10.55 -8.81
N SER A 50 14.27 9.76 -8.70
CA SER A 50 14.21 8.40 -9.26
C SER A 50 14.44 8.41 -10.77
N LEU A 51 13.71 9.24 -11.50
CA LEU A 51 13.84 9.33 -12.96
C LEU A 51 15.24 9.83 -13.37
N TRP A 52 15.81 10.76 -12.63
CA TRP A 52 17.18 11.23 -12.88
C TRP A 52 18.22 10.12 -12.66
N ILE A 53 18.13 9.36 -11.56
CA ILE A 53 19.03 8.24 -11.29
C ILE A 53 18.91 7.17 -12.39
N VAL A 54 17.68 6.82 -12.79
CA VAL A 54 17.43 5.85 -13.87
C VAL A 54 18.01 6.33 -15.19
N LEU A 55 17.84 7.61 -15.51
CA LEU A 55 18.41 8.22 -16.73
C LEU A 55 19.93 8.15 -16.73
N GLN A 56 20.59 8.55 -15.63
CA GLN A 56 22.06 8.50 -15.51
C GLN A 56 22.58 7.05 -15.63
N ALA A 57 21.93 6.09 -14.96
CA ALA A 57 22.29 4.68 -15.08
C ALA A 57 22.07 4.15 -16.51
N GLY A 58 21.01 4.59 -17.17
CA GLY A 58 20.73 4.27 -18.56
C GLY A 58 21.76 4.84 -19.55
N GLN A 59 22.22 6.06 -19.32
CA GLN A 59 23.27 6.70 -20.13
C GLN A 59 24.65 6.05 -19.97
N THR A 60 24.98 5.59 -18.76
CA THR A 60 26.32 5.06 -18.46
C THR A 60 26.44 3.56 -18.71
N ILE A 61 25.42 2.78 -18.36
CA ILE A 61 25.46 1.30 -18.36
C ILE A 61 24.43 0.71 -19.35
N GLY A 62 23.56 1.56 -19.90
CA GLY A 62 22.47 1.11 -20.75
C GLY A 62 21.28 0.56 -19.96
N ILE A 63 20.46 -0.25 -20.62
CA ILE A 63 19.19 -0.74 -20.05
C ILE A 63 19.38 -1.58 -18.78
N ALA A 64 20.45 -2.36 -18.70
CA ALA A 64 20.75 -3.16 -17.52
C ALA A 64 21.01 -2.28 -16.30
N GLY A 65 21.75 -1.18 -16.48
CA GLY A 65 21.98 -0.19 -15.44
C GLY A 65 20.68 0.50 -14.98
N ALA A 66 19.80 0.86 -15.92
CA ALA A 66 18.51 1.45 -15.61
C ALA A 66 17.61 0.49 -14.82
N ILE A 67 17.56 -0.79 -15.19
CA ILE A 67 16.80 -1.84 -14.47
C ILE A 67 17.36 -2.04 -13.06
N ALA A 68 18.68 -2.11 -12.91
CA ALA A 68 19.32 -2.21 -11.60
C ALA A 68 19.03 -0.98 -10.73
N ALA A 69 19.07 0.23 -11.30
CA ALA A 69 18.72 1.47 -10.61
C ALA A 69 17.27 1.46 -10.13
N VAL A 70 16.31 1.05 -10.97
CA VAL A 70 14.90 0.89 -10.59
C VAL A 70 14.76 -0.07 -9.41
N LEU A 71 15.39 -1.25 -9.46
CA LEU A 71 15.34 -2.22 -8.37
C LEU A 71 15.91 -1.66 -7.06
N MET A 72 17.07 -1.00 -7.12
CA MET A 72 17.71 -0.39 -5.96
C MET A 72 16.86 0.73 -5.35
N ILE A 73 16.24 1.57 -6.18
CA ILE A 73 15.32 2.63 -5.72
C ILE A 73 14.10 2.00 -5.02
N GLN A 74 13.52 0.94 -5.58
CA GLN A 74 12.39 0.23 -4.96
C GLN A 74 12.78 -0.33 -3.59
N ILE A 75 13.93 -0.98 -3.47
CA ILE A 75 14.45 -1.48 -2.18
C ILE A 75 14.65 -0.30 -1.21
N GLY A 76 15.22 0.81 -1.67
CA GLY A 76 15.37 2.03 -0.89
C GLY A 76 14.05 2.61 -0.40
N LEU A 77 13.01 2.64 -1.26
CA LEU A 77 11.67 3.08 -0.89
C LEU A 77 11.07 2.21 0.22
N VAL A 78 11.25 0.88 0.17
CA VAL A 78 10.79 -0.03 1.25
C VAL A 78 11.59 0.21 2.53
N ALA A 79 12.91 0.32 2.44
CA ALA A 79 13.78 0.55 3.60
C ALA A 79 13.47 1.88 4.31
N THR A 80 13.12 2.91 3.54
CA THR A 80 12.82 4.25 4.06
C THR A 80 11.32 4.50 4.26
N GLN A 81 10.46 3.51 4.06
CA GLN A 81 9.01 3.64 4.05
C GLN A 81 8.46 4.34 5.30
N LYS A 82 8.97 3.99 6.49
CA LYS A 82 8.60 4.61 7.76
C LYS A 82 8.89 6.13 7.76
N TRP A 83 10.09 6.51 7.34
CA TRP A 83 10.51 7.91 7.28
C TRP A 83 9.76 8.70 6.21
N LEU A 84 9.52 8.08 5.06
CA LEU A 84 8.70 8.69 4.01
C LEU A 84 7.28 8.93 4.48
N ALA A 85 6.67 8.01 5.23
CA ALA A 85 5.33 8.19 5.79
C ALA A 85 5.26 9.38 6.76
N ILE A 86 6.25 9.55 7.62
CA ILE A 86 6.36 10.71 8.51
C ILE A 86 6.54 11.99 7.69
N LEU A 87 7.39 11.95 6.67
CA LEU A 87 7.67 13.11 5.84
C LEU A 87 6.48 13.53 4.98
N THR A 88 5.75 12.60 4.38
CA THR A 88 4.63 12.92 3.48
C THR A 88 3.31 13.14 4.18
N GLY A 89 3.05 12.42 5.27
CA GLY A 89 1.70 12.19 5.71
C GLY A 89 1.24 12.91 6.95
N GLY A 90 2.09 13.64 7.61
CA GLY A 90 1.69 14.10 8.93
C GLY A 90 1.32 12.95 9.88
N ILE A 91 1.82 11.76 9.62
CA ILE A 91 1.79 10.64 10.54
C ILE A 91 2.88 10.86 11.57
N SER A 92 2.52 10.90 12.84
CA SER A 92 3.48 10.76 13.93
C SER A 92 3.47 9.32 14.41
N LEU A 93 4.66 8.73 14.53
CA LEU A 93 4.83 7.36 15.02
C LEU A 93 5.39 7.42 16.42
N GLU A 94 4.68 6.80 17.36
CA GLU A 94 5.19 6.51 18.68
C GLU A 94 5.59 5.02 18.71
N SER A 95 6.88 4.76 18.93
CA SER A 95 7.35 3.40 19.15
C SER A 95 6.98 3.02 20.57
N ASN A 96 5.82 2.41 20.76
CA ASN A 96 5.54 1.70 21.99
C ASN A 96 6.37 0.42 21.94
N VAL A 97 7.49 0.44 22.65
CA VAL A 97 8.27 -0.78 22.97
C VAL A 97 7.49 -1.56 24.03
N ALA A 98 6.29 -1.98 23.70
CA ALA A 98 5.69 -3.11 24.39
C ALA A 98 6.33 -4.33 23.71
N ASP A 99 7.41 -4.84 24.30
CA ASP A 99 7.97 -6.13 23.96
C ASP A 99 6.88 -7.20 24.14
N ILE A 100 6.16 -7.50 23.07
CA ILE A 100 5.18 -8.61 23.09
C ILE A 100 5.93 -9.94 23.17
N ASP A 101 7.16 -10.00 22.72
CA ASP A 101 8.18 -11.05 22.90
C ASP A 101 9.47 -10.52 22.31
N ALA A 102 10.60 -10.78 22.91
CA ALA A 102 11.93 -10.37 22.42
C ALA A 102 12.24 -10.85 21.00
N ALA A 103 11.44 -11.75 20.44
CA ALA A 103 11.54 -12.32 19.08
C ALA A 103 10.42 -11.89 18.13
N GLY A 104 9.49 -11.00 18.54
CA GLY A 104 8.37 -10.53 17.73
C GLY A 104 8.72 -9.28 16.90
N PRO A 105 7.93 -8.96 15.85
CA PRO A 105 8.10 -7.72 15.11
C PRO A 105 7.78 -6.53 16.03
N ARG A 106 8.47 -5.40 15.80
CA ARG A 106 8.20 -4.15 16.52
C ARG A 106 6.80 -3.63 16.20
N ILE A 107 6.13 -3.03 17.20
CA ILE A 107 4.83 -2.39 17.02
C ILE A 107 5.00 -0.89 17.24
N ALA A 108 4.52 -0.10 16.29
CA ALA A 108 4.45 1.36 16.38
C ALA A 108 3.01 1.81 16.32
N THR A 109 2.64 2.72 17.21
CA THR A 109 1.34 3.41 17.17
C THR A 109 1.45 4.63 16.26
N ALA A 110 0.54 4.73 15.30
CA ALA A 110 0.46 5.85 14.38
C ALA A 110 -0.68 6.79 14.73
N HIS A 111 -0.37 8.06 14.89
CA HIS A 111 -1.35 9.13 14.99
C HIS A 111 -1.64 9.69 13.61
N HIS A 112 -2.86 9.52 13.13
CA HIS A 112 -3.33 10.07 11.87
C HIS A 112 -4.74 10.63 12.03
N MET A 113 -5.04 11.70 11.28
CA MET A 113 -6.37 12.36 11.38
C MET A 113 -7.48 11.59 10.67
N ASP A 114 -7.13 10.74 9.71
CA ASP A 114 -8.10 9.95 8.97
C ASP A 114 -8.54 8.74 9.78
N SER A 115 -9.84 8.63 10.01
CA SER A 115 -10.44 7.49 10.73
C SER A 115 -10.36 6.18 9.94
N GLY A 116 -10.25 6.26 8.61
CA GLY A 116 -10.09 5.10 7.73
C GLY A 116 -8.63 4.69 7.52
N PHE A 117 -7.68 5.29 8.22
CA PHE A 117 -6.30 4.84 8.20
C PHE A 117 -6.15 3.53 8.99
N THR A 118 -5.74 2.46 8.33
CA THR A 118 -5.60 1.12 8.93
C THR A 118 -4.19 0.76 9.33
N GLY A 119 -3.22 1.65 9.10
CA GLY A 119 -1.82 1.30 9.30
C GLY A 119 -1.32 0.29 8.26
N SER A 120 -0.20 -0.35 8.54
CA SER A 120 0.43 -1.34 7.63
C SER A 120 1.55 -2.11 8.33
N ILE A 121 2.26 -2.94 7.55
CA ILE A 121 3.57 -3.48 7.90
C ILE A 121 4.60 -2.76 7.04
N VAL A 122 5.57 -2.09 7.67
CA VAL A 122 6.62 -1.33 6.98
C VAL A 122 8.00 -1.95 7.20
N GLY A 123 8.98 -1.56 6.40
CA GLY A 123 10.37 -2.03 6.51
C GLY A 123 10.72 -3.23 5.63
N LEU A 124 11.99 -3.59 5.59
CA LEU A 124 12.51 -4.74 4.85
C LEU A 124 12.22 -6.06 5.59
N PRO A 125 12.19 -7.20 4.89
CA PRO A 125 12.12 -8.51 5.53
C PRO A 125 13.21 -8.70 6.57
N GLY A 126 12.84 -9.16 7.77
CA GLY A 126 13.73 -9.29 8.94
C GLY A 126 13.88 -8.02 9.78
N ALA A 127 13.34 -6.88 9.32
CA ALA A 127 13.30 -5.60 10.05
C ALA A 127 11.92 -4.94 9.93
N GLU A 128 10.88 -5.78 9.93
CA GLU A 128 9.50 -5.33 9.82
C GLU A 128 9.02 -4.66 11.09
N GLU A 129 8.18 -3.65 10.92
CA GLU A 129 7.46 -2.98 11.99
C GLU A 129 5.96 -2.92 11.64
N VAL A 130 5.13 -3.35 12.60
CA VAL A 130 3.66 -3.30 12.46
C VAL A 130 3.20 -1.93 12.91
N VAL A 131 2.63 -1.15 12.01
CA VAL A 131 2.10 0.20 12.28
C VAL A 131 0.61 0.09 12.56
N VAL A 132 0.19 0.43 13.78
CA VAL A 132 -1.21 0.35 14.25
C VAL A 132 -1.77 1.75 14.43
N PRO A 133 -2.96 2.08 13.91
CA PRO A 133 -3.59 3.37 14.16
C PRO A 133 -3.95 3.54 15.64
N GLN A 134 -3.67 4.70 16.21
CA GLN A 134 -4.12 5.02 17.57
C GLN A 134 -5.65 4.97 17.71
N SER A 135 -6.37 5.32 16.65
CA SER A 135 -7.84 5.28 16.64
C SER A 135 -8.41 3.89 16.91
N TRP A 136 -7.64 2.82 16.68
CA TRP A 136 -8.07 1.47 16.97
C TRP A 136 -8.17 1.18 18.46
N GLN A 137 -7.26 1.76 19.27
CA GLN A 137 -7.30 1.62 20.74
C GLN A 137 -8.60 2.12 21.36
N SER A 138 -9.28 3.09 20.73
CA SER A 138 -10.55 3.65 21.20
C SER A 138 -11.79 3.09 20.51
N ARG A 139 -11.63 2.35 19.41
CA ARG A 139 -12.74 1.89 18.56
C ARG A 139 -12.88 0.38 18.45
N MET A 140 -11.84 -0.34 18.80
CA MET A 140 -11.82 -1.81 18.83
C MET A 140 -11.79 -2.30 20.24
N THR A 141 -12.38 -3.46 20.48
CA THR A 141 -12.20 -4.16 21.75
C THR A 141 -10.77 -4.71 21.86
N PRO A 142 -10.25 -5.00 23.06
CA PRO A 142 -8.93 -5.62 23.23
C PRO A 142 -8.78 -6.90 22.40
N GLU A 143 -9.82 -7.73 22.32
CA GLU A 143 -9.83 -8.99 21.57
C GLU A 143 -9.76 -8.75 20.03
N GLU A 144 -10.47 -7.73 19.53
CA GLU A 144 -10.42 -7.36 18.12
C GLU A 144 -9.04 -6.82 17.74
N LEU A 145 -8.46 -5.97 18.61
CA LEU A 145 -7.12 -5.42 18.40
C LEU A 145 -6.06 -6.53 18.40
N ASP A 146 -6.15 -7.46 19.36
CA ASP A 146 -5.26 -8.62 19.46
C ASP A 146 -5.38 -9.51 18.21
N THR A 147 -6.60 -9.84 17.79
CA THR A 147 -6.87 -10.61 16.59
C THR A 147 -6.22 -9.95 15.36
N GLN A 148 -6.32 -8.63 15.22
CA GLN A 148 -5.73 -7.90 14.10
C GLN A 148 -4.19 -7.88 14.17
N LEU A 149 -3.61 -7.75 15.35
CA LEU A 149 -2.16 -7.85 15.54
C LEU A 149 -1.64 -9.24 15.17
N VAL A 150 -2.30 -10.30 15.66
CA VAL A 150 -1.92 -11.68 15.34
C VAL A 150 -2.01 -11.95 13.84
N ARG A 151 -3.01 -11.44 13.15
CA ARG A 151 -3.12 -11.53 11.68
C ARG A 151 -1.93 -10.88 10.97
N ARG A 152 -1.50 -9.68 11.39
CA ARG A 152 -0.34 -8.98 10.83
C ARG A 152 0.98 -9.69 11.12
N ILE A 153 1.15 -10.15 12.34
CA ILE A 153 2.28 -11.01 12.74
C ILE A 153 2.29 -12.28 11.87
N GLY A 154 1.10 -12.86 11.64
CA GLY A 154 0.91 -13.99 10.74
C GLY A 154 1.43 -13.72 9.33
N ALA A 155 1.10 -12.59 8.74
CA ALA A 155 1.59 -12.22 7.42
C ALA A 155 3.13 -12.12 7.34
N ILE A 156 3.79 -11.75 8.45
CA ILE A 156 5.26 -11.75 8.56
C ILE A 156 5.78 -13.19 8.75
N ARG A 157 5.28 -13.90 9.75
CA ARG A 157 5.79 -15.24 10.14
C ARG A 157 5.58 -16.30 9.07
N THR A 158 4.48 -16.26 8.34
CA THR A 158 4.23 -17.18 7.21
C THR A 158 5.03 -16.79 5.95
N GLY A 159 5.69 -15.64 5.94
CA GLY A 159 6.40 -15.10 4.79
C GLY A 159 5.48 -14.54 3.69
N SER A 160 4.16 -14.45 3.93
CA SER A 160 3.19 -13.93 2.96
C SER A 160 3.50 -12.50 2.54
N ARG A 161 3.90 -11.64 3.51
CA ARG A 161 4.34 -10.28 3.23
C ARG A 161 5.62 -10.25 2.38
N THR A 162 6.60 -11.06 2.69
CA THR A 162 7.86 -11.15 1.93
C THR A 162 7.60 -11.59 0.50
N ARG A 163 6.75 -12.61 0.28
CA ARG A 163 6.32 -13.04 -1.05
C ARG A 163 5.59 -11.91 -1.80
N GLY A 164 4.71 -11.18 -1.12
CA GLY A 164 4.01 -10.02 -1.70
C GLY A 164 4.96 -8.91 -2.13
N LEU A 165 5.97 -8.60 -1.31
CA LEU A 165 7.01 -7.63 -1.64
C LEU A 165 7.87 -8.08 -2.82
N LEU A 166 8.35 -9.32 -2.81
CA LEU A 166 9.16 -9.87 -3.91
C LEU A 166 8.39 -9.88 -5.22
N LEU A 167 7.11 -10.25 -5.18
CA LEU A 167 6.24 -10.18 -6.36
C LEU A 167 6.11 -8.74 -6.87
N ALA A 168 5.92 -7.77 -5.99
CA ALA A 168 5.82 -6.36 -6.36
C ALA A 168 7.12 -5.83 -6.99
N LEU A 169 8.27 -6.17 -6.42
CA LEU A 169 9.59 -5.83 -6.98
C LEU A 169 9.78 -6.44 -8.37
N LEU A 170 9.47 -7.73 -8.52
CA LEU A 170 9.61 -8.46 -9.79
C LEU A 170 8.69 -7.87 -10.86
N VAL A 171 7.41 -7.66 -10.52
CA VAL A 171 6.42 -7.10 -11.44
C VAL A 171 6.82 -5.70 -11.92
N ASN A 172 7.18 -4.81 -10.99
CA ASN A 172 7.57 -3.44 -11.36
C ASN A 172 8.86 -3.42 -12.18
N THR A 173 9.91 -4.10 -11.71
CA THR A 173 11.21 -4.13 -12.39
C THR A 173 11.13 -4.79 -13.76
N GLY A 174 10.45 -5.93 -13.85
CA GLY A 174 10.26 -6.66 -15.11
C GLY A 174 9.41 -5.86 -16.11
N THR A 175 8.31 -5.27 -15.65
CA THR A 175 7.45 -4.41 -16.49
C THR A 175 8.20 -3.19 -16.99
N PHE A 176 9.00 -2.53 -16.14
CA PHE A 176 9.84 -1.41 -16.57
C PHE A 176 10.82 -1.85 -17.65
N GLY A 177 11.50 -2.98 -17.47
CA GLY A 177 12.43 -3.53 -18.46
C GLY A 177 11.76 -3.78 -19.82
N ILE A 178 10.56 -4.37 -19.82
CA ILE A 178 9.77 -4.56 -21.04
C ILE A 178 9.38 -3.22 -21.66
N CYS A 179 8.87 -2.28 -20.88
CA CYS A 179 8.45 -0.96 -21.38
C CYS A 179 9.60 -0.16 -21.94
N ALA A 180 10.82 -0.30 -21.41
CA ALA A 180 12.00 0.43 -21.86
C ALA A 180 12.52 -0.03 -23.24
N VAL A 181 12.09 -1.20 -23.74
CA VAL A 181 12.47 -1.70 -25.08
C VAL A 181 11.36 -1.53 -26.13
N LEU A 182 10.22 -0.95 -25.75
CA LEU A 182 9.13 -0.69 -26.68
C LEU A 182 9.47 0.45 -27.67
N PRO A 183 8.75 0.56 -28.79
CA PRO A 183 9.00 1.61 -29.79
C PRO A 183 9.03 3.02 -29.19
N ASN A 184 10.01 3.82 -29.56
CA ASN A 184 10.26 5.18 -29.08
C ASN A 184 10.50 5.30 -27.55
N ALA A 185 10.51 4.19 -26.81
CA ALA A 185 10.94 4.14 -25.41
C ALA A 185 12.45 3.92 -25.31
N GLY A 186 13.00 4.10 -24.12
CA GLY A 186 14.41 3.92 -23.85
C GLY A 186 14.80 4.52 -22.50
N VAL A 187 16.09 4.51 -22.21
CA VAL A 187 16.63 4.95 -20.92
C VAL A 187 17.78 5.96 -21.05
N THR A 188 18.09 6.40 -22.28
CA THR A 188 19.27 7.25 -22.54
C THR A 188 18.94 8.73 -22.75
N THR A 189 17.69 9.05 -23.08
CA THR A 189 17.22 10.44 -23.24
C THR A 189 15.93 10.67 -22.47
N VAL A 190 15.66 11.92 -22.10
CA VAL A 190 14.44 12.29 -21.37
C VAL A 190 13.16 11.92 -22.13
N PRO A 191 13.01 12.19 -23.45
CA PRO A 191 11.81 11.78 -24.19
C PRO A 191 11.60 10.26 -24.20
N GLN A 192 12.65 9.48 -24.40
CA GLN A 192 12.58 8.02 -24.38
C GLN A 192 12.15 7.50 -23.00
N LEU A 193 12.73 8.02 -21.91
CA LEU A 193 12.36 7.64 -20.55
C LEU A 193 10.92 8.05 -20.22
N ALA A 194 10.47 9.23 -20.67
CA ALA A 194 9.08 9.64 -20.52
C ALA A 194 8.12 8.69 -21.26
N THR A 195 8.47 8.25 -22.47
CA THR A 195 7.69 7.25 -23.22
C THR A 195 7.65 5.91 -22.47
N ALA A 196 8.79 5.44 -21.95
CA ALA A 196 8.85 4.23 -21.13
C ALA A 196 7.96 4.34 -19.87
N ALA A 197 7.98 5.50 -19.18
CA ALA A 197 7.14 5.76 -18.01
C ALA A 197 5.64 5.77 -18.35
N LEU A 198 5.25 6.26 -19.52
CA LEU A 198 3.86 6.21 -20.00
C LEU A 198 3.41 4.76 -20.27
N TYR A 199 4.22 3.99 -21.00
CA TYR A 199 3.96 2.56 -21.19
C TYR A 199 3.87 1.82 -19.87
N PHE A 200 4.79 2.10 -18.96
CA PHE A 200 4.77 1.51 -17.61
C PHE A 200 3.48 1.87 -16.85
N THR A 201 3.04 3.13 -16.92
CA THR A 201 1.80 3.58 -16.27
C THR A 201 0.59 2.82 -16.82
N PHE A 202 0.52 2.63 -18.14
CA PHE A 202 -0.53 1.83 -18.76
C PHE A 202 -0.47 0.35 -18.33
N ALA A 203 0.71 -0.26 -18.34
CA ALA A 203 0.90 -1.65 -17.89
C ALA A 203 0.56 -1.81 -16.40
N SER A 204 0.87 -0.81 -15.56
CA SER A 204 0.50 -0.82 -14.14
C SER A 204 -1.01 -0.88 -13.94
N PHE A 205 -1.80 -0.27 -14.81
CA PHE A 205 -3.26 -0.39 -14.79
C PHE A 205 -3.72 -1.85 -14.98
N LEU A 206 -3.08 -2.59 -15.89
CA LEU A 206 -3.37 -4.02 -16.09
C LEU A 206 -3.02 -4.84 -14.84
N TRP A 207 -1.91 -4.52 -14.18
CA TRP A 207 -1.54 -5.19 -12.93
C TRP A 207 -2.54 -4.95 -11.81
N LEU A 208 -3.20 -3.79 -11.77
CA LEU A 208 -4.28 -3.51 -10.82
C LEU A 208 -5.51 -4.41 -10.99
N LEU A 209 -5.68 -5.02 -12.17
CA LEU A 209 -6.75 -5.99 -12.42
C LEU A 209 -6.35 -7.42 -12.00
N LEU A 210 -5.07 -7.74 -12.05
CA LEU A 210 -4.57 -9.11 -11.82
C LEU A 210 -4.11 -9.34 -10.37
N LEU A 211 -3.32 -8.42 -9.82
CA LEU A 211 -2.69 -8.57 -8.50
C LEU A 211 -3.67 -8.62 -7.31
N PRO A 212 -4.85 -7.98 -7.33
CA PRO A 212 -5.82 -8.12 -6.25
C PRO A 212 -6.20 -9.56 -5.95
N ARG A 213 -6.31 -10.41 -7.01
CA ARG A 213 -6.60 -11.83 -6.83
C ARG A 213 -5.51 -12.55 -6.04
N ILE A 214 -4.24 -12.25 -6.32
CA ILE A 214 -3.09 -12.88 -5.65
C ILE A 214 -2.96 -12.35 -4.21
N SER A 215 -3.22 -11.05 -4.02
CA SER A 215 -3.18 -10.42 -2.69
C SER A 215 -4.23 -10.98 -1.72
N ARG A 216 -5.42 -11.36 -2.22
CA ARG A 216 -6.48 -11.96 -1.39
C ARG A 216 -6.06 -13.25 -0.73
N GLU A 217 -5.27 -14.09 -1.41
CA GLU A 217 -4.77 -15.32 -0.81
C GLU A 217 -3.91 -15.05 0.43
N GLY A 218 -3.19 -13.92 0.46
CA GLY A 218 -2.44 -13.48 1.64
C GLY A 218 -3.32 -13.06 2.81
N VAL A 219 -4.51 -12.53 2.55
CA VAL A 219 -5.48 -12.20 3.61
C VAL A 219 -6.04 -13.47 4.22
N PHE A 220 -6.40 -14.48 3.40
CA PHE A 220 -6.86 -15.77 3.90
C PHE A 220 -5.77 -16.49 4.71
N GLU A 221 -4.51 -16.39 4.31
CA GLU A 221 -3.38 -16.96 5.05
C GLU A 221 -3.22 -16.29 6.43
N ALA A 222 -3.36 -14.96 6.50
CA ALA A 222 -3.31 -14.21 7.75
C ALA A 222 -4.50 -14.57 8.68
N ASP A 223 -5.71 -14.73 8.13
CA ASP A 223 -6.89 -15.17 8.87
C ASP A 223 -6.69 -16.58 9.41
N ARG A 224 -6.15 -17.49 8.61
CA ARG A 224 -5.86 -18.87 9.02
C ARG A 224 -4.82 -18.91 10.12
N PHE A 225 -3.77 -18.10 10.02
CA PHE A 225 -2.77 -18.01 11.07
C PHE A 225 -3.38 -17.57 12.40
N ALA A 226 -4.26 -16.56 12.40
CA ALA A 226 -4.96 -16.14 13.62
C ALA A 226 -5.83 -17.26 14.18
N PHE A 227 -6.56 -17.97 13.33
CA PHE A 227 -7.37 -19.13 13.73
C PHE A 227 -6.53 -20.23 14.37
N ASP A 228 -5.41 -20.60 13.77
CA ASP A 228 -4.49 -21.63 14.26
C ASP A 228 -3.77 -21.21 15.57
N ASN A 229 -3.73 -19.90 15.87
CA ASN A 229 -3.22 -19.35 17.13
C ASN A 229 -4.32 -19.05 18.18
N GLY A 230 -5.49 -19.68 18.06
CA GLY A 230 -6.51 -19.70 19.09
C GLY A 230 -7.64 -18.66 18.95
N HIS A 231 -7.62 -17.82 17.91
CA HIS A 231 -8.72 -16.90 17.65
C HIS A 231 -9.87 -17.61 16.95
N SER A 232 -11.07 -17.50 17.50
CA SER A 232 -12.27 -18.12 16.93
C SER A 232 -12.67 -17.44 15.60
N VAL A 233 -13.39 -18.17 14.76
CA VAL A 233 -13.98 -17.62 13.51
C VAL A 233 -14.82 -16.38 13.81
N ARG A 234 -15.56 -16.38 14.94
CA ARG A 234 -16.40 -15.25 15.35
C ARG A 234 -15.58 -14.00 15.69
N GLN A 235 -14.41 -14.15 16.34
CA GLN A 235 -13.52 -13.04 16.63
C GLN A 235 -12.92 -12.46 15.33
N ILE A 236 -12.49 -13.31 14.41
CA ILE A 236 -11.98 -12.88 13.10
C ILE A 236 -13.06 -12.16 12.29
N GLU A 237 -14.30 -12.66 12.32
CA GLU A 237 -15.45 -12.03 11.69
C GLU A 237 -15.76 -10.66 12.29
N ALA A 238 -15.82 -10.55 13.62
CA ALA A 238 -16.07 -9.30 14.33
C ALA A 238 -14.98 -8.26 14.02
N THR A 239 -13.71 -8.66 14.09
CA THR A 239 -12.56 -7.80 13.74
C THR A 239 -12.64 -7.29 12.30
N ALA A 240 -12.98 -8.18 11.36
CA ALA A 240 -13.09 -7.80 9.96
C ALA A 240 -14.26 -6.84 9.69
N ASN A 241 -15.43 -7.09 10.32
CA ASN A 241 -16.58 -6.17 10.26
C ASN A 241 -16.25 -4.81 10.86
N GLN A 242 -15.51 -4.77 11.98
CA GLN A 242 -15.08 -3.52 12.59
C GLN A 242 -14.16 -2.71 11.65
N ILE A 243 -13.21 -3.35 11.00
CA ILE A 243 -12.32 -2.68 10.04
C ILE A 243 -13.13 -2.19 8.83
N GLU A 244 -14.05 -2.98 8.28
CA GLU A 244 -14.91 -2.53 7.19
C GLU A 244 -15.74 -1.31 7.60
N SER A 245 -16.29 -1.29 8.82
CA SER A 245 -17.03 -0.13 9.33
C SER A 245 -16.20 1.16 9.43
N LEU A 246 -14.89 1.03 9.68
CA LEU A 246 -13.96 2.17 9.73
C LEU A 246 -13.65 2.73 8.33
N HIS A 247 -13.83 1.92 7.28
CA HIS A 247 -13.63 2.31 5.90
C HIS A 247 -14.91 2.83 5.22
N ASP A 248 -16.07 2.82 5.87
CA ASP A 248 -17.40 3.03 5.28
C ASP A 248 -17.65 2.11 4.08
N ASP A 249 -17.22 0.89 4.20
CA ASP A 249 -17.33 -0.07 3.13
C ASP A 249 -18.74 -0.59 2.95
N GLU A 250 -19.05 -0.97 1.71
CA GLU A 250 -20.25 -1.70 1.40
C GLU A 250 -20.19 -3.08 2.07
N PRO A 251 -21.03 -3.39 3.07
CA PRO A 251 -21.02 -4.68 3.74
C PRO A 251 -21.35 -5.83 2.78
N GLN A 252 -21.91 -5.53 1.60
CA GLN A 252 -22.28 -6.48 0.56
C GLN A 252 -21.71 -6.08 -0.79
N ARG A 253 -20.41 -6.31 -0.99
CA ARG A 253 -19.79 -6.07 -2.29
C ARG A 253 -20.25 -7.09 -3.33
N SER A 254 -20.49 -6.63 -4.56
CA SER A 254 -20.68 -7.53 -5.70
C SER A 254 -19.45 -8.43 -5.86
N ARG A 255 -19.66 -9.75 -5.92
CA ARG A 255 -18.58 -10.73 -6.15
C ARG A 255 -17.74 -10.40 -7.38
N ARG A 256 -18.35 -9.83 -8.43
CA ARG A 256 -17.65 -9.44 -9.67
C ARG A 256 -16.71 -8.27 -9.42
N LEU A 257 -17.19 -7.20 -8.76
CA LEU A 257 -16.35 -6.04 -8.42
C LEU A 257 -15.22 -6.43 -7.46
N GLU A 258 -15.53 -7.20 -6.42
CA GLU A 258 -14.51 -7.72 -5.50
C GLU A 258 -13.43 -8.53 -6.23
N SER A 259 -13.84 -9.39 -7.18
CA SER A 259 -12.90 -10.24 -7.91
C SER A 259 -11.91 -9.47 -8.77
N ILE A 260 -12.25 -8.24 -9.18
CA ILE A 260 -11.43 -7.43 -10.07
C ILE A 260 -10.63 -6.37 -9.29
N PHE A 261 -11.28 -5.62 -8.40
CA PHE A 261 -10.68 -4.38 -7.87
C PHE A 261 -10.24 -4.45 -6.41
N HIS A 262 -10.75 -5.37 -5.60
CA HIS A 262 -10.47 -5.38 -4.17
C HIS A 262 -9.42 -6.43 -3.79
N PRO A 263 -8.26 -6.00 -3.27
CA PRO A 263 -7.23 -6.92 -2.78
C PRO A 263 -7.61 -7.58 -1.44
N VAL A 264 -8.62 -7.06 -0.74
CA VAL A 264 -9.15 -7.59 0.51
C VAL A 264 -10.52 -8.22 0.24
N PRO A 265 -10.73 -9.51 0.55
CA PRO A 265 -12.03 -10.15 0.38
C PRO A 265 -13.04 -9.68 1.43
N CYS A 266 -14.34 -9.65 1.07
CA CYS A 266 -15.41 -9.31 2.02
C CYS A 266 -15.46 -10.32 3.18
N VAL A 267 -15.97 -9.88 4.34
CA VAL A 267 -16.02 -10.68 5.58
C VAL A 267 -16.67 -12.03 5.38
N ARG A 268 -17.83 -12.09 4.71
CA ARG A 268 -18.53 -13.33 4.41
C ARG A 268 -17.65 -14.35 3.69
N ARG A 269 -16.81 -13.92 2.76
CA ARG A 269 -15.91 -14.79 2.02
C ARG A 269 -14.76 -15.27 2.89
N ARG A 270 -14.23 -14.41 3.75
CA ARG A 270 -13.16 -14.76 4.71
C ARG A 270 -13.63 -15.86 5.67
N VAL A 271 -14.83 -15.69 6.25
CA VAL A 271 -15.46 -16.69 7.14
C VAL A 271 -15.72 -18.02 6.41
N ALA A 272 -16.28 -17.97 5.19
CA ALA A 272 -16.51 -19.18 4.42
C ALA A 272 -15.21 -19.93 4.10
N GLU A 273 -14.14 -19.22 3.81
CA GLU A 273 -12.84 -19.80 3.51
C GLU A 273 -12.21 -20.47 4.72
N LEU A 274 -12.32 -19.87 5.90
CA LEU A 274 -11.86 -20.48 7.16
C LEU A 274 -12.59 -21.78 7.48
N SER A 275 -13.89 -21.86 7.14
CA SER A 275 -14.71 -23.05 7.41
C SER A 275 -14.46 -24.20 6.45
N LEU A 276 -13.97 -23.93 5.25
CA LEU A 276 -13.86 -24.92 4.16
C LEU A 276 -12.46 -25.47 3.96
N ARG A 277 -11.39 -24.80 4.44
CA ARG A 277 -10.04 -25.18 4.05
C ARG A 277 -9.24 -25.92 5.10
N THR A 278 -8.85 -27.14 4.72
CA THR A 278 -7.72 -27.89 5.30
C THR A 278 -6.39 -27.61 4.57
N ARG A 279 -6.39 -26.82 3.50
CA ARG A 279 -5.23 -26.64 2.61
C ARG A 279 -4.35 -25.48 3.07
N SER A 280 -3.02 -25.71 3.08
CA SER A 280 -2.03 -24.63 3.23
C SER A 280 -2.16 -23.63 2.09
N ILE A 281 -2.40 -22.37 2.44
CA ILE A 281 -2.47 -21.26 1.49
C ILE A 281 -1.12 -20.56 1.50
N HIS A 282 -0.57 -20.31 0.32
CA HIS A 282 0.65 -19.54 0.14
C HIS A 282 0.29 -18.25 -0.60
N GLY A 283 -0.11 -17.23 0.13
CA GLY A 283 -0.52 -15.95 -0.42
C GLY A 283 0.62 -14.94 -0.57
N CYS A 284 0.32 -13.85 -1.26
CA CYS A 284 1.20 -12.69 -1.41
C CYS A 284 0.51 -11.45 -0.80
N TRP A 285 0.53 -11.39 0.54
CA TRP A 285 -0.14 -10.33 1.27
C TRP A 285 0.27 -8.94 0.77
N ASN A 286 -0.71 -8.09 0.49
CA ASN A 286 -0.55 -6.69 0.07
C ASN A 286 0.24 -6.46 -1.25
N ALA A 287 0.44 -7.48 -2.10
CA ALA A 287 1.23 -7.36 -3.32
C ALA A 287 0.71 -6.26 -4.26
N ALA A 288 -0.61 -6.15 -4.46
CA ALA A 288 -1.21 -5.15 -5.35
C ALA A 288 -0.90 -3.71 -4.90
N ARG A 289 -1.01 -3.43 -3.61
CA ARG A 289 -0.77 -2.09 -3.07
C ARG A 289 0.72 -1.76 -2.98
N MET A 290 1.54 -2.75 -2.66
CA MET A 290 2.99 -2.61 -2.69
C MET A 290 3.48 -2.32 -4.12
N THR A 291 2.91 -2.97 -5.14
CA THR A 291 3.19 -2.67 -6.55
C THR A 291 2.86 -1.21 -6.89
N LEU A 292 1.73 -0.68 -6.43
CA LEU A 292 1.39 0.73 -6.62
C LEU A 292 2.39 1.67 -5.96
N PHE A 293 2.75 1.42 -4.71
CA PHE A 293 3.74 2.23 -3.99
C PHE A 293 5.08 2.25 -4.72
N LEU A 294 5.59 1.08 -5.11
CA LEU A 294 6.90 0.95 -5.77
C LEU A 294 6.90 1.40 -7.22
N SER A 295 5.74 1.58 -7.86
CA SER A 295 5.65 2.04 -9.24
C SER A 295 6.28 3.41 -9.48
N TRP A 296 6.44 4.24 -8.45
CA TRP A 296 7.13 5.52 -8.51
C TRP A 296 8.55 5.41 -9.03
N ALA A 297 9.28 4.36 -8.65
CA ALA A 297 10.64 4.10 -9.12
C ALA A 297 10.71 3.89 -10.64
N CYS A 298 9.59 3.52 -11.27
CA CYS A 298 9.46 3.29 -12.70
C CYS A 298 8.78 4.47 -13.43
N GLY A 299 8.54 5.59 -12.77
CA GLY A 299 7.79 6.72 -13.30
C GLY A 299 6.28 6.50 -13.37
N GLY A 300 5.74 5.56 -12.56
CA GLY A 300 4.30 5.26 -12.52
C GLY A 300 3.48 6.37 -11.87
N PHE A 301 2.43 6.85 -12.57
CA PHE A 301 1.55 7.91 -12.08
C PHE A 301 0.25 7.40 -11.47
N LEU A 302 -0.07 6.12 -11.62
CA LEU A 302 -1.34 5.55 -11.16
C LEU A 302 -1.50 5.52 -9.65
N SER A 303 -0.41 5.39 -8.89
CA SER A 303 -0.47 5.31 -7.43
C SER A 303 -1.20 6.49 -6.78
N ARG A 304 -1.18 7.65 -7.43
CA ARG A 304 -1.90 8.84 -6.98
C ARG A 304 -3.32 8.94 -7.53
N ALA A 305 -3.59 8.30 -8.65
CA ALA A 305 -4.87 8.34 -9.34
C ALA A 305 -5.87 7.28 -8.82
N VAL A 306 -5.43 6.30 -8.03
CA VAL A 306 -6.33 5.30 -7.48
C VAL A 306 -7.15 5.86 -6.32
N HIS A 307 -8.37 5.36 -6.17
CA HIS A 307 -9.38 5.88 -5.25
C HIS A 307 -8.91 6.04 -3.79
N CYS A 308 -8.03 5.17 -3.32
CA CYS A 308 -7.51 5.23 -1.95
C CYS A 308 -6.55 6.42 -1.70
N ASN A 309 -6.04 7.05 -2.75
CA ASN A 309 -5.10 8.18 -2.68
C ASN A 309 -5.68 9.50 -3.17
N ILE A 310 -6.86 9.48 -3.77
CA ILE A 310 -7.53 10.72 -4.23
C ILE A 310 -7.85 11.59 -3.03
N GLY A 311 -7.33 12.80 -3.05
CA GLY A 311 -7.47 13.78 -1.96
C GLY A 311 -6.61 13.53 -0.73
N ARG A 312 -5.80 12.47 -0.74
CA ARG A 312 -4.93 12.06 0.37
C ARG A 312 -3.55 11.66 -0.13
N PRO A 313 -2.82 12.58 -0.74
CA PRO A 313 -1.49 12.28 -1.26
C PRO A 313 -0.50 11.82 -0.17
N GLU A 314 -0.77 12.14 1.08
CA GLU A 314 0.00 11.68 2.24
C GLU A 314 -0.07 10.17 2.45
N LEU A 315 -1.13 9.51 2.05
CA LEU A 315 -1.28 8.05 2.17
C LEU A 315 -0.53 7.26 1.08
N TRP A 316 0.23 7.94 0.21
CA TRP A 316 1.02 7.28 -0.84
C TRP A 316 1.94 6.17 -0.32
N VAL A 317 2.53 6.38 0.84
CA VAL A 317 3.55 5.47 1.40
C VAL A 317 2.91 4.30 2.15
N ILE A 318 1.83 4.56 2.88
CA ILE A 318 1.11 3.54 3.66
C ILE A 318 -0.31 3.45 3.11
N LEU A 319 -0.47 2.57 2.13
CA LEU A 319 -1.77 2.27 1.55
C LEU A 319 -2.58 1.38 2.51
N PRO A 320 -3.91 1.55 2.60
CA PRO A 320 -4.77 0.69 3.41
C PRO A 320 -4.57 -0.78 3.07
N THR A 321 -4.37 -1.64 4.06
CA THR A 321 -3.95 -3.04 3.83
C THR A 321 -5.01 -4.08 4.17
N ASP A 322 -5.97 -3.75 5.03
CA ASP A 322 -7.02 -4.65 5.51
C ASP A 322 -8.39 -4.07 5.31
#